data_d4fd5647fec9cd748827626025365bf3
#
_entry.id   d4fd5647fec9cd748827626025365bf3
#
_cell.length_a   1.000
_cell.length_b   1.000
_cell.length_c   1.000
_cell.angle_alpha   90.00
_cell.angle_beta   90.00
_cell.angle_gamma   90.00
#
_symmetry.space_group_name_H-M   'P 1'
#
loop_
_entity.id
_entity.type
_entity.pdbx_description
1 polymer ?
#
loop_
_entity_poly.entity_id
_entity_poly.type
_entity_poly.pdbx_seq_one_letter_code
_entity_poly.pdbx_strand_id
1 'polypeptide(L)'
;DDFIITCENRETLEKEIKPLVADFMSERGLTLSEEKTVITNIHDGFDFLGFNIRKFGNEILTKPTKKAEKRFMENIRKVTKGHKGCKQESLIRMLNAKIRGWGAYYQHGATRDSFHRIDHQIFLALWQWAKRRHSKKGKRWIKDRYWHNIRGNSWTFAAKFKKSNGKEDQLTLLKLASSFPFLQYTQIKGDMNPFDADCRLYFNKRMKSKMLVTL
;
A
#
# COMPACT_ATOMS: atom_id res chain seq x y z
N ASP A 1 -14.30 -3.09 16.69
CA ASP A 1 -13.09 -3.07 15.86
C ASP A 1 -12.75 -4.50 15.42
N ASP A 2 -11.99 -4.64 14.34
CA ASP A 2 -11.76 -5.93 13.69
C ASP A 2 -10.68 -6.74 14.43
N PHE A 3 -10.86 -8.03 14.58
CA PHE A 3 -9.87 -8.96 15.15
C PHE A 3 -9.87 -10.30 14.38
N ILE A 4 -8.82 -11.08 14.55
CA ILE A 4 -8.66 -12.43 13.99
C ILE A 4 -8.28 -13.39 15.10
N ILE A 5 -8.90 -14.55 15.10
CA ILE A 5 -8.53 -15.68 15.95
C ILE A 5 -8.19 -16.86 15.03
N THR A 6 -7.10 -17.56 15.31
CA THR A 6 -6.65 -18.72 14.54
C THR A 6 -6.71 -19.97 15.40
N CYS A 7 -7.14 -21.08 14.82
CA CYS A 7 -7.16 -22.40 15.46
C CYS A 7 -6.93 -23.46 14.39
N GLU A 8 -6.46 -24.64 14.81
CA GLU A 8 -6.24 -25.77 13.90
C GLU A 8 -7.56 -26.37 13.40
N ASN A 9 -8.59 -26.41 14.28
CA ASN A 9 -9.85 -27.08 14.01
C ASN A 9 -11.01 -26.07 13.93
N ARG A 10 -11.85 -26.28 12.91
CA ARG A 10 -13.07 -25.47 12.73
C ARG A 10 -14.05 -25.68 13.89
N GLU A 11 -14.20 -26.92 14.37
CA GLU A 11 -15.14 -27.24 15.44
C GLU A 11 -14.82 -26.50 16.74
N THR A 12 -13.54 -26.40 17.11
CA THR A 12 -13.10 -25.64 18.26
C THR A 12 -13.43 -24.14 18.13
N LEU A 13 -13.26 -23.58 16.91
CA LEU A 13 -13.67 -22.19 16.64
C LEU A 13 -15.18 -21.98 16.82
N GLU A 14 -15.99 -22.90 16.33
CA GLU A 14 -17.46 -22.76 16.36
C GLU A 14 -18.05 -23.05 17.75
N LYS A 15 -17.58 -24.13 18.41
CA LYS A 15 -18.21 -24.64 19.64
C LYS A 15 -17.63 -24.06 20.92
N GLU A 16 -16.36 -23.66 20.92
CA GLU A 16 -15.65 -23.20 22.12
C GLU A 16 -15.28 -21.74 22.06
N ILE A 17 -14.55 -21.33 21.01
CA ILE A 17 -13.96 -19.99 20.95
C ILE A 17 -15.01 -18.92 20.62
N LYS A 18 -15.88 -19.16 19.66
CA LYS A 18 -16.92 -18.18 19.29
C LYS A 18 -17.87 -17.86 20.45
N PRO A 19 -18.39 -18.85 21.21
CA PRO A 19 -19.18 -18.54 22.42
C PRO A 19 -18.39 -17.80 23.48
N LEU A 20 -17.14 -18.22 23.78
CA LEU A 20 -16.28 -17.57 24.73
C LEU A 20 -16.05 -16.09 24.42
N VAL A 21 -15.82 -15.78 23.15
CA VAL A 21 -15.65 -14.39 22.68
C VAL A 21 -16.97 -13.61 22.76
N ALA A 22 -18.08 -14.26 22.45
CA ALA A 22 -19.40 -13.63 22.55
C ALA A 22 -19.74 -13.26 24.01
N ASP A 23 -19.48 -14.16 24.96
CA ASP A 23 -19.68 -13.92 26.39
C ASP A 23 -18.76 -12.78 26.89
N PHE A 24 -17.47 -12.83 26.52
CA PHE A 24 -16.52 -11.77 26.87
C PHE A 24 -16.94 -10.38 26.35
N MET A 25 -17.48 -10.31 25.14
CA MET A 25 -17.99 -9.06 24.56
C MET A 25 -19.28 -8.60 25.25
N SER A 26 -20.18 -9.54 25.53
CA SER A 26 -21.46 -9.27 26.19
C SER A 26 -21.29 -8.65 27.58
N GLU A 27 -20.34 -9.14 28.39
CA GLU A 27 -20.00 -8.55 29.69
C GLU A 27 -19.58 -7.07 29.61
N ARG A 28 -19.12 -6.63 28.44
CA ARG A 28 -18.68 -5.26 28.15
C ARG A 28 -19.69 -4.43 27.36
N GLY A 29 -20.92 -4.95 27.23
CA GLY A 29 -21.99 -4.28 26.48
C GLY A 29 -21.77 -4.26 24.96
N LEU A 30 -20.92 -5.15 24.44
CA LEU A 30 -20.62 -5.28 23.00
C LEU A 30 -21.26 -6.56 22.46
N THR A 31 -21.64 -6.54 21.18
CA THR A 31 -22.17 -7.72 20.51
C THR A 31 -21.35 -8.06 19.27
N LEU A 32 -21.15 -9.34 19.02
CA LEU A 32 -20.56 -9.81 17.77
C LEU A 32 -21.57 -9.65 16.62
N SER A 33 -21.12 -9.08 15.52
CA SER A 33 -21.94 -9.07 14.30
C SER A 33 -21.87 -10.45 13.64
N GLU A 34 -22.99 -11.17 13.60
CA GLU A 34 -23.06 -12.49 12.96
C GLU A 34 -22.70 -12.44 11.45
N GLU A 35 -23.16 -11.40 10.76
CA GLU A 35 -22.85 -11.18 9.34
C GLU A 35 -21.35 -11.01 9.06
N LYS A 36 -20.60 -10.45 10.00
CA LYS A 36 -19.18 -10.14 9.85
C LYS A 36 -18.25 -11.17 10.51
N THR A 37 -18.78 -11.99 11.43
CA THR A 37 -18.03 -13.02 12.12
C THR A 37 -18.06 -14.30 11.29
N VAL A 38 -17.06 -14.48 10.44
CA VAL A 38 -16.97 -15.59 9.48
C VAL A 38 -15.81 -16.49 9.83
N ILE A 39 -16.05 -17.80 9.88
CA ILE A 39 -15.02 -18.83 10.00
C ILE A 39 -14.62 -19.29 8.60
N THR A 40 -13.35 -19.04 8.24
CA THR A 40 -12.84 -19.31 6.90
C THR A 40 -11.59 -20.18 6.97
N ASN A 41 -11.44 -21.11 6.02
CA ASN A 41 -10.21 -21.86 5.88
C ASN A 41 -9.12 -20.96 5.30
N ILE A 42 -7.91 -21.04 5.85
CA ILE A 42 -6.77 -20.21 5.41
C ILE A 42 -6.37 -20.49 3.95
N HIS A 43 -6.69 -21.68 3.42
CA HIS A 43 -6.46 -22.02 2.01
C HIS A 43 -7.46 -21.34 1.06
N ASP A 44 -8.66 -21.00 1.52
CA ASP A 44 -9.63 -20.22 0.75
C ASP A 44 -9.26 -18.72 0.78
N GLY A 45 -8.64 -18.29 1.87
CA GLY A 45 -8.21 -16.92 2.11
C GLY A 45 -9.34 -16.03 2.60
N PHE A 46 -8.96 -14.93 3.25
CA PHE A 46 -9.90 -13.93 3.75
C PHE A 46 -9.33 -12.53 3.67
N ASP A 47 -10.20 -11.54 3.70
CA ASP A 47 -9.84 -10.13 3.66
C ASP A 47 -9.84 -9.54 5.07
N PHE A 48 -8.70 -8.95 5.47
CA PHE A 48 -8.55 -8.28 6.76
C PHE A 48 -7.74 -6.98 6.63
N LEU A 49 -8.25 -5.89 7.17
CA LEU A 49 -7.61 -4.55 7.12
C LEU A 49 -7.09 -4.16 5.72
N GLY A 50 -7.81 -4.53 4.68
CA GLY A 50 -7.43 -4.23 3.30
C GLY A 50 -6.41 -5.18 2.68
N PHE A 51 -5.94 -6.18 3.42
CA PHE A 51 -5.14 -7.28 2.91
C PHE A 51 -5.98 -8.52 2.67
N ASN A 52 -5.73 -9.22 1.59
CA ASN A 52 -6.17 -10.60 1.40
C ASN A 52 -5.06 -11.52 1.89
N ILE A 53 -5.37 -12.36 2.86
CA ILE A 53 -4.46 -13.30 3.51
C ILE A 53 -4.86 -14.70 3.06
N ARG A 54 -3.91 -15.44 2.48
CA ARG A 54 -4.17 -16.79 1.96
C ARG A 54 -2.92 -17.66 2.05
N LYS A 55 -3.10 -18.94 2.40
CA LYS A 55 -2.04 -19.96 2.40
C LYS A 55 -1.99 -20.68 1.06
N PHE A 56 -0.78 -20.74 0.48
CA PHE A 56 -0.46 -21.50 -0.73
C PHE A 56 0.65 -22.50 -0.39
N GLY A 57 0.32 -23.77 -0.38
CA GLY A 57 1.26 -24.79 0.11
C GLY A 57 1.68 -24.47 1.56
N ASN A 58 2.97 -24.25 1.78
CA ASN A 58 3.52 -23.90 3.11
C ASN A 58 3.70 -22.40 3.35
N GLU A 59 3.39 -21.54 2.36
CA GLU A 59 3.61 -20.10 2.46
C GLU A 59 2.29 -19.34 2.66
N ILE A 60 2.31 -18.36 3.54
CA ILE A 60 1.20 -17.41 3.73
C ILE A 60 1.52 -16.15 2.94
N LEU A 61 0.68 -15.83 1.97
CA LEU A 61 0.79 -14.62 1.17
C LEU A 61 -0.25 -13.59 1.61
N THR A 62 0.23 -12.38 1.83
CA THR A 62 -0.61 -11.20 2.08
C THR A 62 -0.53 -10.27 0.88
N LYS A 63 -1.67 -9.90 0.31
CA LYS A 63 -1.77 -9.01 -0.86
C LYS A 63 -2.81 -7.92 -0.60
N PRO A 64 -2.72 -6.74 -1.24
CA PRO A 64 -3.82 -5.79 -1.22
C PRO A 64 -5.09 -6.43 -1.78
N THR A 65 -6.23 -6.19 -1.14
CA THR A 65 -7.52 -6.65 -1.69
C THR A 65 -7.81 -5.92 -3.01
N LYS A 66 -8.53 -6.58 -3.91
CA LYS A 66 -9.02 -5.93 -5.16
C LYS A 66 -9.86 -4.68 -4.87
N LYS A 67 -10.61 -4.69 -3.77
CA LYS A 67 -11.40 -3.55 -3.29
C LYS A 67 -10.49 -2.38 -2.89
N ALA A 68 -9.39 -2.65 -2.20
CA ALA A 68 -8.40 -1.64 -1.81
C ALA A 68 -7.69 -1.03 -3.04
N GLU A 69 -7.25 -1.86 -3.99
CA GLU A 69 -6.67 -1.39 -5.26
C GLU A 69 -7.65 -0.50 -6.04
N LYS A 70 -8.90 -0.95 -6.18
CA LYS A 70 -9.96 -0.19 -6.86
C LYS A 70 -10.19 1.17 -6.20
N ARG A 71 -10.38 1.19 -4.87
CA ARG A 71 -10.58 2.42 -4.08
C ARG A 71 -9.39 3.38 -4.23
N PHE A 72 -8.16 2.87 -4.20
CA PHE A 72 -6.98 3.68 -4.42
C PHE A 72 -6.98 4.32 -5.81
N MET A 73 -7.25 3.54 -6.86
CA MET A 73 -7.32 4.04 -8.22
C MET A 73 -8.46 5.04 -8.45
N GLU A 74 -9.59 4.87 -7.79
CA GLU A 74 -10.68 5.86 -7.78
C GLU A 74 -10.21 7.19 -7.20
N ASN A 75 -9.45 7.17 -6.10
CA ASN A 75 -8.87 8.35 -5.49
C ASN A 75 -7.84 9.04 -6.41
N ILE A 76 -6.99 8.28 -7.11
CA ILE A 76 -6.06 8.80 -8.12
C ILE A 76 -6.83 9.46 -9.27
N ARG A 77 -7.88 8.79 -9.79
CA ARG A 77 -8.74 9.33 -10.85
C ARG A 77 -9.51 10.57 -10.43
N LYS A 78 -9.97 10.64 -9.18
CA LYS A 78 -10.59 11.85 -8.60
C LYS A 78 -9.64 13.04 -8.67
N VAL A 79 -8.38 12.85 -8.24
CA VAL A 79 -7.36 13.91 -8.30
C VAL A 79 -7.10 14.35 -9.74
N THR A 80 -6.85 13.41 -10.66
CA THR A 80 -6.52 13.73 -12.06
C THR A 80 -7.70 14.35 -12.81
N LYS A 81 -8.94 13.97 -12.51
CA LYS A 81 -10.15 14.54 -13.12
C LYS A 81 -10.52 15.91 -12.52
N GLY A 82 -10.36 16.09 -11.20
CA GLY A 82 -10.70 17.32 -10.52
C GLY A 82 -9.71 18.45 -10.82
N HIS A 83 -8.43 18.12 -11.10
CA HIS A 83 -7.37 19.10 -11.26
C HIS A 83 -6.89 19.20 -12.73
N LYS A 84 -7.81 19.38 -13.67
CA LYS A 84 -7.50 19.44 -15.12
C LYS A 84 -6.58 20.61 -15.48
N GLY A 85 -6.75 21.76 -14.84
CA GLY A 85 -6.02 23.02 -15.11
C GLY A 85 -4.77 23.23 -14.26
N CYS A 86 -4.49 22.38 -13.25
CA CYS A 86 -3.38 22.63 -12.32
C CYS A 86 -2.00 22.48 -12.98
N LYS A 87 -0.99 23.11 -12.39
CA LYS A 87 0.41 22.90 -12.80
C LYS A 87 0.81 21.43 -12.58
N GLN A 88 1.67 20.91 -13.44
CA GLN A 88 2.16 19.52 -13.34
C GLN A 88 2.82 19.25 -11.97
N GLU A 89 3.60 20.19 -11.47
CA GLU A 89 4.23 20.12 -10.15
C GLU A 89 3.19 19.89 -9.02
N SER A 90 2.14 20.68 -9.00
CA SER A 90 1.07 20.55 -7.99
C SER A 90 0.37 19.19 -8.07
N LEU A 91 0.13 18.72 -9.29
CA LEU A 91 -0.44 17.38 -9.50
C LEU A 91 0.48 16.29 -8.94
N ILE A 92 1.79 16.36 -9.22
CA ILE A 92 2.77 15.39 -8.72
C ILE A 92 2.80 15.39 -7.18
N ARG A 93 2.79 16.57 -6.53
CA ARG A 93 2.77 16.67 -5.07
C ARG A 93 1.55 15.97 -4.46
N MET A 94 0.36 16.25 -5.00
CA MET A 94 -0.89 15.61 -4.54
C MET A 94 -0.90 14.09 -4.73
N LEU A 95 -0.40 13.61 -5.87
CA LEU A 95 -0.34 12.18 -6.16
C LEU A 95 0.72 11.48 -5.32
N ASN A 96 1.91 12.08 -5.17
CA ASN A 96 2.99 11.52 -4.36
C ASN A 96 2.60 11.33 -2.90
N ALA A 97 1.81 12.23 -2.31
CA ALA A 97 1.29 12.06 -0.96
C ALA A 97 0.43 10.79 -0.84
N LYS A 98 -0.47 10.56 -1.81
CA LYS A 98 -1.33 9.38 -1.84
C LYS A 98 -0.55 8.09 -2.14
N ILE A 99 0.37 8.13 -3.12
CA ILE A 99 1.21 6.99 -3.50
C ILE A 99 2.10 6.57 -2.31
N ARG A 100 2.69 7.56 -1.61
CA ARG A 100 3.54 7.30 -0.44
C ARG A 100 2.76 6.61 0.68
N GLY A 101 1.60 7.12 1.05
CA GLY A 101 0.79 6.53 2.11
C GLY A 101 0.35 5.09 1.77
N TRP A 102 -0.15 4.88 0.54
CA TRP A 102 -0.59 3.56 0.10
C TRP A 102 0.58 2.57 -0.06
N GLY A 103 1.70 3.01 -0.65
CA GLY A 103 2.89 2.19 -0.83
C GLY A 103 3.52 1.78 0.51
N ALA A 104 3.66 2.71 1.45
CA ALA A 104 4.19 2.43 2.79
C ALA A 104 3.31 1.44 3.57
N TYR A 105 1.98 1.52 3.43
CA TYR A 105 1.06 0.59 4.09
C TYR A 105 1.20 -0.84 3.54
N TYR A 106 1.26 -0.98 2.21
CA TYR A 106 1.24 -2.30 1.57
C TYR A 106 2.61 -2.93 1.31
N GLN A 107 3.73 -2.23 1.48
CA GLN A 107 5.08 -2.74 1.17
C GLN A 107 5.50 -4.00 1.95
N HIS A 108 4.77 -4.36 3.00
CA HIS A 108 5.06 -5.54 3.84
C HIS A 108 4.42 -6.84 3.30
N GLY A 109 3.65 -6.76 2.24
CA GLY A 109 2.98 -7.91 1.62
C GLY A 109 3.61 -8.33 0.29
N ALA A 110 3.14 -9.44 -0.29
CA ALA A 110 3.50 -9.90 -1.63
C ALA A 110 2.84 -9.01 -2.71
N THR A 111 3.27 -7.76 -2.80
CA THR A 111 2.57 -6.67 -3.51
C THR A 111 3.17 -6.30 -4.85
N ARG A 112 4.27 -6.93 -5.26
CA ARG A 112 5.01 -6.58 -6.48
C ARG A 112 4.11 -6.45 -7.72
N ASP A 113 3.28 -7.46 -7.96
CA ASP A 113 2.38 -7.47 -9.13
C ASP A 113 1.29 -6.40 -9.01
N SER A 114 0.77 -6.18 -7.79
CA SER A 114 -0.22 -5.13 -7.51
C SER A 114 0.38 -3.75 -7.76
N PHE A 115 1.61 -3.52 -7.32
CA PHE A 115 2.32 -2.25 -7.54
C PHE A 115 2.55 -1.98 -9.02
N HIS A 116 2.99 -2.97 -9.79
CA HIS A 116 3.16 -2.83 -11.23
C HIS A 116 1.84 -2.53 -11.96
N ARG A 117 0.76 -3.25 -11.60
CA ARG A 117 -0.57 -2.98 -12.19
C ARG A 117 -1.05 -1.58 -11.89
N ILE A 118 -0.89 -1.12 -10.65
CA ILE A 118 -1.32 0.22 -10.22
C ILE A 118 -0.47 1.30 -10.88
N ASP A 119 0.86 1.14 -10.94
CA ASP A 119 1.75 2.08 -11.64
C ASP A 119 1.35 2.25 -13.10
N HIS A 120 1.00 1.15 -13.78
CA HIS A 120 0.48 1.21 -15.14
C HIS A 120 -0.85 1.97 -15.23
N GLN A 121 -1.77 1.72 -14.31
CA GLN A 121 -3.06 2.44 -14.29
C GLN A 121 -2.89 3.93 -13.99
N ILE A 122 -1.95 4.29 -13.10
CA ILE A 122 -1.59 5.69 -12.83
C ILE A 122 -1.04 6.34 -14.09
N PHE A 123 -0.14 5.65 -14.81
CA PHE A 123 0.37 6.12 -16.09
C PHE A 123 -0.76 6.40 -17.08
N LEU A 124 -1.72 5.49 -17.25
CA LEU A 124 -2.87 5.69 -18.13
C LEU A 124 -3.73 6.89 -17.71
N ALA A 125 -3.96 7.07 -16.40
CA ALA A 125 -4.72 8.20 -15.88
C ALA A 125 -4.03 9.54 -16.18
N LEU A 126 -2.70 9.61 -16.03
CA LEU A 126 -1.89 10.78 -16.34
C LEU A 126 -1.81 11.05 -17.84
N TRP A 127 -1.71 9.99 -18.64
CA TRP A 127 -1.74 10.12 -20.09
C TRP A 127 -3.05 10.74 -20.57
N GLN A 128 -4.17 10.28 -20.03
CA GLN A 128 -5.49 10.86 -20.33
C GLN A 128 -5.60 12.31 -19.82
N TRP A 129 -5.04 12.63 -18.64
CA TRP A 129 -4.99 14.00 -18.13
C TRP A 129 -4.22 14.93 -19.08
N ALA A 130 -3.03 14.54 -19.51
CA ALA A 130 -2.19 15.30 -20.44
C ALA A 130 -2.84 15.46 -21.83
N LYS A 131 -3.45 14.39 -22.35
CA LYS A 131 -4.15 14.39 -23.64
C LYS A 131 -5.36 15.34 -23.64
N ARG A 132 -6.14 15.35 -22.57
CA ARG A 132 -7.29 16.27 -22.44
C ARG A 132 -6.86 17.73 -22.35
N ARG A 133 -5.72 18.00 -21.73
CA ARG A 133 -5.16 19.34 -21.60
C ARG A 133 -4.63 19.88 -22.95
N HIS A 134 -4.19 19.01 -23.82
CA HIS A 134 -3.59 19.33 -25.12
C HIS A 134 -4.22 18.53 -26.25
N SER A 135 -5.53 18.68 -26.42
CA SER A 135 -6.32 17.91 -27.39
C SER A 135 -5.83 18.03 -28.85
N LYS A 136 -5.25 19.20 -29.20
CA LYS A 136 -4.71 19.48 -30.55
C LYS A 136 -3.25 19.05 -30.73
N LYS A 137 -2.57 18.48 -29.71
CA LYS A 137 -1.16 18.08 -29.80
C LYS A 137 -1.01 16.56 -29.99
N GLY A 138 -0.02 16.16 -30.78
CA GLY A 138 0.31 14.77 -31.04
C GLY A 138 0.90 14.06 -29.82
N LYS A 139 0.89 12.72 -29.85
CA LYS A 139 1.39 11.86 -28.75
C LYS A 139 2.85 12.13 -28.40
N ARG A 140 3.71 12.33 -29.41
CA ARG A 140 5.14 12.63 -29.22
C ARG A 140 5.33 13.91 -28.44
N TRP A 141 4.64 15.00 -28.83
CA TRP A 141 4.71 16.28 -28.13
C TRP A 141 4.27 16.15 -26.66
N ILE A 142 3.16 15.42 -26.40
CA ILE A 142 2.67 15.18 -25.04
C ILE A 142 3.72 14.43 -24.21
N LYS A 143 4.32 13.39 -24.80
CA LYS A 143 5.38 12.61 -24.14
C LYS A 143 6.56 13.52 -23.79
N ASP A 144 7.09 14.29 -24.75
CA ASP A 144 8.26 15.13 -24.55
C ASP A 144 7.99 16.28 -23.56
N ARG A 145 6.74 16.74 -23.46
CA ARG A 145 6.33 17.78 -22.53
C ARG A 145 6.24 17.32 -21.07
N TYR A 146 5.79 16.09 -20.81
CA TYR A 146 5.41 15.62 -19.49
C TYR A 146 6.26 14.47 -18.95
N TRP A 147 6.88 13.69 -19.83
CA TRP A 147 7.74 12.56 -19.43
C TRP A 147 9.17 12.82 -19.87
N HIS A 148 10.09 12.69 -18.94
CA HIS A 148 11.50 12.96 -19.15
C HIS A 148 12.35 11.72 -18.86
N ASN A 149 13.55 11.68 -19.45
CA ASN A 149 14.54 10.66 -19.11
C ASN A 149 15.23 11.07 -17.81
N ILE A 150 15.00 10.27 -16.77
CA ILE A 150 15.59 10.47 -15.45
C ILE A 150 16.17 9.15 -14.98
N ARG A 151 17.46 9.13 -14.69
CA ARG A 151 18.18 7.93 -14.26
C ARG A 151 17.95 6.72 -15.18
N GLY A 152 18.02 6.93 -16.48
CA GLY A 152 17.82 5.88 -17.49
C GLY A 152 16.37 5.51 -17.81
N ASN A 153 15.39 6.05 -17.09
CA ASN A 153 13.97 5.82 -17.36
C ASN A 153 13.36 6.98 -18.16
N SER A 154 13.14 6.76 -19.46
CA SER A 154 12.61 7.77 -20.38
C SER A 154 11.11 8.09 -20.21
N TRP A 155 10.40 7.33 -19.36
CA TRP A 155 8.98 7.49 -19.09
C TRP A 155 8.71 7.93 -17.65
N THR A 156 9.52 8.87 -17.13
CA THR A 156 9.32 9.43 -15.80
C THR A 156 8.48 10.70 -15.89
N PHE A 157 7.29 10.68 -15.30
CA PHE A 157 6.44 11.87 -15.21
C PHE A 157 7.06 12.85 -14.22
N ALA A 158 7.56 13.99 -14.70
CA ALA A 158 8.35 14.91 -13.90
C ALA A 158 8.16 16.36 -14.33
N ALA A 159 8.21 17.26 -13.36
CA ALA A 159 8.13 18.72 -13.57
C ALA A 159 9.40 19.39 -13.07
N LYS A 160 9.95 20.29 -13.86
CA LYS A 160 10.99 21.24 -13.44
C LYS A 160 10.32 22.43 -12.78
N PHE A 161 10.87 22.89 -11.67
CA PHE A 161 10.38 24.08 -10.96
C PHE A 161 11.55 24.83 -10.33
N LYS A 162 11.33 26.11 -10.00
CA LYS A 162 12.31 26.91 -9.28
C LYS A 162 11.97 26.93 -7.79
N LYS A 163 12.95 26.64 -6.95
CA LYS A 163 12.84 26.81 -5.51
C LYS A 163 12.77 28.29 -5.13
N SER A 164 12.39 28.57 -3.90
CA SER A 164 12.37 29.93 -3.33
C SER A 164 13.73 30.66 -3.40
N ASN A 165 14.84 29.88 -3.38
CA ASN A 165 16.21 30.39 -3.54
C ASN A 165 16.64 30.58 -5.02
N GLY A 166 15.72 30.51 -6.00
CA GLY A 166 15.97 30.66 -7.43
C GLY A 166 16.61 29.46 -8.11
N LYS A 167 17.06 28.43 -7.40
CA LYS A 167 17.67 27.24 -7.97
C LYS A 167 16.60 26.37 -8.66
N GLU A 168 16.93 25.83 -9.83
CA GLU A 168 16.09 24.84 -10.52
C GLU A 168 16.13 23.52 -9.78
N ASP A 169 14.98 22.90 -9.65
CA ASP A 169 14.82 21.56 -9.09
C ASP A 169 13.82 20.77 -9.93
N GLN A 170 13.79 19.46 -9.74
CA GLN A 170 12.94 18.55 -10.48
C GLN A 170 12.15 17.66 -9.53
N LEU A 171 10.84 17.70 -9.69
CA LEU A 171 9.93 16.85 -8.94
C LEU A 171 9.45 15.69 -9.82
N THR A 172 9.64 14.48 -9.36
CA THR A 172 9.24 13.25 -10.05
C THR A 172 8.03 12.61 -9.38
N LEU A 173 7.19 11.95 -10.20
CA LEU A 173 6.16 11.08 -9.66
C LEU A 173 6.79 9.80 -9.11
N LEU A 174 6.40 9.42 -7.91
CA LEU A 174 6.78 8.15 -7.30
C LEU A 174 6.14 6.98 -8.08
N LYS A 175 6.89 5.90 -8.23
CA LYS A 175 6.39 4.62 -8.74
C LYS A 175 6.36 3.63 -7.58
N LEU A 176 5.24 2.98 -7.35
CA LEU A 176 5.08 2.02 -6.26
C LEU A 176 6.13 0.91 -6.32
N ALA A 177 6.28 0.29 -7.49
CA ALA A 177 7.18 -0.86 -7.66
C ALA A 177 8.66 -0.56 -7.38
N SER A 178 9.12 0.68 -7.63
CA SER A 178 10.53 1.06 -7.43
C SER A 178 10.79 1.84 -6.15
N SER A 179 9.76 2.54 -5.63
CA SER A 179 9.91 3.40 -4.44
C SER A 179 9.61 2.68 -3.13
N PHE A 180 8.93 1.52 -3.21
CA PHE A 180 8.55 0.73 -2.05
C PHE A 180 9.01 -0.72 -2.24
N PRO A 181 10.27 -1.03 -1.91
CA PRO A 181 10.76 -2.39 -1.95
C PRO A 181 9.99 -3.25 -0.95
N PHE A 182 9.88 -4.54 -1.24
CA PHE A 182 9.29 -5.49 -0.31
C PHE A 182 10.08 -5.51 0.99
N LEU A 183 9.41 -5.23 2.09
CA LEU A 183 9.97 -5.35 3.44
C LEU A 183 9.48 -6.65 4.07
N GLN A 184 10.33 -7.67 4.05
CA GLN A 184 10.03 -8.93 4.68
C GLN A 184 9.90 -8.75 6.19
N TYR A 185 8.81 -9.27 6.76
CA TYR A 185 8.66 -9.35 8.20
C TYR A 185 9.66 -10.38 8.75
N THR A 186 10.52 -9.95 9.64
CA THR A 186 11.39 -10.85 10.38
C THR A 186 10.72 -11.18 11.71
N GLN A 187 10.45 -12.45 11.95
CA GLN A 187 9.81 -12.89 13.18
C GLN A 187 10.62 -12.45 14.43
N ILE A 188 9.93 -12.04 15.48
CA ILE A 188 10.54 -11.79 16.79
C ILE A 188 10.94 -13.14 17.36
N LYS A 189 12.16 -13.23 17.90
CA LYS A 189 12.67 -14.49 18.46
C LYS A 189 12.08 -14.73 19.85
N GLY A 190 11.51 -15.93 20.05
CA GLY A 190 11.04 -16.42 21.36
C GLY A 190 10.12 -15.41 22.07
N ASP A 191 10.28 -15.30 23.35
CA ASP A 191 9.47 -14.45 24.23
C ASP A 191 9.97 -12.99 24.33
N MET A 192 10.76 -12.53 23.32
CA MET A 192 11.27 -11.16 23.30
C MET A 192 10.15 -10.13 23.22
N ASN A 193 10.04 -9.30 24.24
CA ASN A 193 9.04 -8.25 24.37
C ASN A 193 9.68 -6.86 24.17
N PRO A 194 9.16 -6.00 23.26
CA PRO A 194 9.71 -4.65 23.04
C PRO A 194 9.58 -3.72 24.26
N PHE A 195 8.70 -4.04 25.20
CA PHE A 195 8.49 -3.28 26.45
C PHE A 195 9.37 -3.76 27.60
N ASP A 196 10.10 -4.86 27.40
CA ASP A 196 11.04 -5.40 28.39
C ASP A 196 12.42 -4.72 28.24
N ALA A 197 12.95 -4.24 29.38
CA ALA A 197 14.26 -3.58 29.42
C ALA A 197 15.40 -4.51 28.98
N ASP A 198 15.34 -5.78 29.33
CA ASP A 198 16.35 -6.80 29.01
C ASP A 198 16.38 -7.12 27.51
N CYS A 199 15.26 -6.93 26.82
CA CYS A 199 15.13 -7.14 25.37
C CYS A 199 15.58 -5.92 24.53
N ARG A 200 15.92 -4.79 25.14
CA ARG A 200 16.24 -3.52 24.45
C ARG A 200 17.40 -3.66 23.44
N LEU A 201 18.44 -4.42 23.78
CA LEU A 201 19.60 -4.64 22.88
C LEU A 201 19.19 -5.42 21.62
N TYR A 202 18.34 -6.41 21.76
CA TYR A 202 17.79 -7.17 20.62
C TYR A 202 17.00 -6.26 19.67
N PHE A 203 16.08 -5.45 20.19
CA PHE A 203 15.26 -4.56 19.37
C PHE A 203 16.08 -3.43 18.72
N ASN A 204 17.08 -2.89 19.41
CA ASN A 204 18.00 -1.92 18.83
C ASN A 204 18.82 -2.48 17.65
N LYS A 205 19.33 -3.72 17.77
CA LYS A 205 20.00 -4.41 16.65
C LYS A 205 19.05 -4.65 15.48
N ARG A 206 17.80 -5.06 15.77
CA ARG A 206 16.76 -5.28 14.78
C ARG A 206 16.38 -4.00 14.02
N MET A 207 16.29 -2.86 14.69
CA MET A 207 16.04 -1.57 14.04
C MET A 207 17.21 -1.13 13.14
N LYS A 208 18.45 -1.29 13.59
CA LYS A 208 19.63 -0.96 12.78
C LYS A 208 19.75 -1.81 11.51
N SER A 209 19.43 -3.10 11.57
CA SER A 209 19.46 -3.97 10.39
C SER A 209 18.38 -3.58 9.36
N LYS A 210 17.24 -3.06 9.78
CA LYS A 210 16.20 -2.52 8.88
C LYS A 210 16.62 -1.21 8.22
N MET A 211 17.36 -0.34 8.92
CA MET A 211 17.88 0.91 8.34
C MET A 211 18.95 0.68 7.27
N LEU A 212 19.78 -0.35 7.40
CA LEU A 212 20.82 -0.70 6.43
C LEU A 212 20.27 -1.26 5.10
N VAL A 213 19.04 -1.76 5.08
CA VAL A 213 18.35 -2.23 3.86
C VAL A 213 17.66 -1.09 3.11
N THR A 214 17.59 0.11 3.70
CA THR A 214 16.84 1.26 3.17
C THR A 214 17.78 2.34 2.55
N LEU A 215 19.08 2.12 2.52
CA LEU A 215 20.11 2.94 1.84
C LEU A 215 20.56 2.29 0.53
#